data_c8ac1382788bd8d4bdb99a708563fbbf
#
_entry.id   c8ac1382788bd8d4bdb99a708563fbbf
#
_cell.length_a   1.000
_cell.length_b   1.000
_cell.length_c   1.000
_cell.angle_alpha   90.00
_cell.angle_beta   90.00
_cell.angle_gamma   90.00
#
_symmetry.space_group_name_H-M   'P 1'
#
loop_
_entity.id
_entity.type
_entity.pdbx_description
1 polymer ?
#
loop_
_entity_poly.entity_id
_entity_poly.type
_entity_poly.pdbx_seq_one_letter_code
_entity_poly.pdbx_strand_id
1 'polypeptide(L)'
;MTEASSPHFPVTTALELQGMRIEQDLGLTFGLVVRSMGFAKTVGAGFKALRQGEVTQYTSLLEDSRRHAIDRMIDNARLLGANAIVAMRFDSSEMGQQLTEIVAYGTAVVARPAA
;
A
#
# COMPACT_ATOMS: atom_id res chain seq x y z
N MET A 1 17.56 -7.17 -2.34
CA MET A 1 17.31 -7.07 -2.05
C MET A 1 17.39 -7.17 -1.90
N THR A 2 17.36 -7.07 -1.81
CA THR A 2 17.20 -7.04 -1.33
C THR A 2 17.16 -7.06 -0.86
N GLU A 3 16.90 -7.01 -0.61
CA GLU A 3 16.70 -6.96 0.18
C GLU A 3 17.07 -6.70 0.73
N ALA A 4 17.43 -6.83 0.71
CA ALA A 4 17.79 -6.61 1.47
C ALA A 4 18.10 -5.87 1.77
N SER A 5 18.52 -5.90 1.12
CA SER A 5 18.67 -4.72 1.55
C SER A 5 17.58 -3.96 1.94
N SER A 6 16.67 -4.14 1.51
CA SER A 6 15.62 -3.46 2.12
C SER A 6 15.47 -4.00 3.49
N PRO A 7 15.70 -3.18 4.49
CA PRO A 7 15.50 -3.64 5.82
C PRO A 7 14.09 -4.13 5.93
N HIS A 8 13.98 -5.26 6.52
CA HIS A 8 12.67 -5.83 6.70
C HIS A 8 11.82 -4.91 7.57
N PHE A 9 10.68 -4.53 7.07
CA PHE A 9 9.73 -3.69 7.82
C PHE A 9 8.39 -4.43 7.82
N PRO A 10 8.05 -5.11 8.92
CA PRO A 10 6.83 -5.90 8.97
C PRO A 10 5.58 -5.05 8.84
N VAL A 11 4.68 -5.49 7.97
CA VAL A 11 3.36 -4.88 7.82
C VAL A 11 2.36 -6.02 7.84
N THR A 12 1.34 -5.91 8.67
CA THR A 12 0.34 -6.96 8.78
C THR A 12 -1.06 -6.36 8.86
N THR A 13 -2.04 -7.12 8.40
CA THR A 13 -3.43 -6.76 8.58
C THR A 13 -3.95 -7.21 9.95
N ALA A 14 -3.20 -8.04 10.66
CA ALA A 14 -3.55 -8.48 12.00
C ALA A 14 -3.32 -7.36 13.00
N LEU A 15 -3.90 -7.52 14.17
CA LEU A 15 -3.75 -6.53 15.24
C LEU A 15 -2.44 -6.70 16.00
N GLU A 16 -1.78 -7.82 15.81
CA GLU A 16 -0.54 -8.15 16.50
C GLU A 16 0.45 -8.76 15.53
N LEU A 17 1.72 -8.67 15.90
CA LEU A 17 2.80 -9.31 15.16
C LEU A 17 3.21 -10.56 15.92
N GLN A 18 3.14 -11.70 15.24
CA GLN A 18 3.47 -12.96 15.86
C GLN A 18 4.92 -12.96 16.36
N GLY A 19 5.10 -13.38 17.60
CA GLY A 19 6.43 -13.43 18.19
C GLY A 19 7.00 -12.09 18.63
N MET A 20 6.19 -11.04 18.56
CA MET A 20 6.66 -9.70 18.94
C MET A 20 5.70 -9.07 19.92
N ARG A 21 6.20 -8.09 20.62
CA ARG A 21 5.43 -7.31 21.57
C ARG A 21 5.44 -5.86 21.10
N ILE A 22 4.28 -5.25 21.04
CA ILE A 22 4.16 -3.83 20.70
C ILE A 22 4.46 -3.04 21.97
N GLU A 23 5.54 -2.27 21.91
CA GLU A 23 5.96 -1.47 23.05
C GLU A 23 5.41 -0.08 22.99
N GLN A 24 5.17 0.43 21.80
CA GLN A 24 4.74 1.80 21.64
C GLN A 24 3.84 1.92 20.43
N ASP A 25 2.72 2.57 20.63
CA ASP A 25 1.76 2.88 19.58
C ASP A 25 2.04 4.32 19.14
N LEU A 26 2.41 4.49 17.88
CA LEU A 26 2.76 5.81 17.35
C LEU A 26 1.63 6.42 16.55
N GLY A 27 0.51 5.70 16.42
CA GLY A 27 -0.67 6.25 15.79
C GLY A 27 -0.77 5.94 14.32
N LEU A 28 -1.62 6.67 13.65
CA LEU A 28 -1.98 6.43 12.27
C LEU A 28 -0.82 6.76 11.33
N THR A 29 -0.58 5.86 10.39
CA THR A 29 0.26 6.12 9.25
C THR A 29 -0.52 5.77 7.99
N PHE A 30 -0.23 6.47 6.89
CA PHE A 30 -0.88 6.14 5.63
C PHE A 30 0.01 6.53 4.47
N GLY A 31 -0.28 5.92 3.32
CA GLY A 31 0.35 6.27 2.05
C GLY A 31 -0.71 6.38 0.99
N LEU A 32 -0.63 7.44 0.20
CA LEU A 32 -1.65 7.78 -0.77
C LEU A 32 -1.07 7.79 -2.17
N VAL A 33 -1.80 7.20 -3.11
CA VAL A 33 -1.44 7.21 -4.51
C VAL A 33 -2.66 7.58 -5.32
N VAL A 34 -2.49 8.47 -6.28
CA VAL A 34 -3.55 8.80 -7.22
C VAL A 34 -3.10 8.37 -8.60
N ARG A 35 -3.94 7.61 -9.27
CA ARG A 35 -3.66 7.12 -10.62
C ARG A 35 -4.71 7.57 -11.59
N SER A 36 -4.28 7.91 -12.79
CA SER A 36 -5.19 8.26 -13.87
C SER A 36 -5.51 7.00 -14.63
N MET A 37 -6.76 6.61 -14.62
CA MET A 37 -7.22 5.47 -15.41
C MET A 37 -7.51 5.88 -16.84
N GLY A 38 -7.57 7.17 -17.10
CA GLY A 38 -7.79 7.68 -18.44
C GLY A 38 -6.65 7.35 -19.38
N PHE A 39 -5.49 7.09 -18.83
CA PHE A 39 -4.36 6.68 -19.63
C PHE A 39 -4.68 5.46 -20.49
N ALA A 40 -5.37 4.49 -19.91
CA ALA A 40 -5.73 3.28 -20.63
C ALA A 40 -6.72 3.56 -21.74
N LYS A 41 -7.56 4.58 -21.57
CA LYS A 41 -8.48 4.99 -22.62
C LYS A 41 -7.75 5.67 -23.78
N THR A 42 -6.79 6.48 -23.44
CA THR A 42 -6.02 7.19 -24.44
C THR A 42 -5.24 6.21 -25.30
N VAL A 43 -4.81 5.13 -24.70
CA VAL A 43 -4.13 4.06 -25.43
C VAL A 43 -5.19 3.09 -25.92
N GLY A 44 -5.62 3.23 -27.15
CA GLY A 44 -6.71 2.46 -27.71
C GLY A 44 -6.59 0.96 -27.48
N ALA A 45 -5.37 0.45 -27.46
CA ALA A 45 -5.13 -0.97 -27.26
C ALA A 45 -5.61 -1.42 -25.88
N GLY A 46 -5.38 -0.62 -24.85
CA GLY A 46 -5.81 -0.96 -23.50
C GLY A 46 -7.32 -1.00 -23.40
N PHE A 47 -7.96 -0.04 -24.00
CA PHE A 47 -9.42 0.02 -24.00
C PHE A 47 -10.03 -1.15 -24.75
N LYS A 48 -9.41 -1.50 -25.86
CA LYS A 48 -9.86 -2.61 -26.67
C LYS A 48 -9.76 -3.92 -25.92
N ALA A 49 -8.63 -4.12 -25.26
CA ALA A 49 -8.41 -5.32 -24.45
C ALA A 49 -9.46 -5.46 -23.36
N LEU A 50 -9.80 -4.36 -22.72
CA LEU A 50 -10.82 -4.36 -21.70
C LEU A 50 -12.17 -4.78 -22.26
N ARG A 51 -12.51 -4.27 -23.43
CA ARG A 51 -13.77 -4.63 -24.07
C ARG A 51 -13.84 -6.09 -24.45
N GLN A 52 -12.70 -6.69 -24.67
CA GLN A 52 -12.63 -8.10 -25.02
C GLN A 52 -12.50 -9.00 -23.80
N GLY A 53 -12.64 -8.42 -22.61
CA GLY A 53 -12.56 -9.19 -21.39
C GLY A 53 -11.18 -9.36 -20.82
N GLU A 54 -10.19 -8.71 -21.41
CA GLU A 54 -8.82 -8.78 -20.92
C GLU A 54 -8.56 -7.60 -20.02
N VAL A 55 -8.31 -7.90 -18.73
CA VAL A 55 -8.13 -6.85 -17.73
C VAL A 55 -6.74 -6.88 -17.09
N THR A 56 -5.82 -7.64 -17.67
CA THR A 56 -4.49 -7.82 -17.09
C THR A 56 -3.74 -6.51 -16.89
N GLN A 57 -3.85 -5.59 -17.84
CA GLN A 57 -3.18 -4.32 -17.74
C GLN A 57 -3.67 -3.51 -16.55
N TYR A 58 -4.98 -3.53 -16.33
CA TYR A 58 -5.55 -2.81 -15.19
C TYR A 58 -5.18 -3.48 -13.88
N THR A 59 -5.16 -4.80 -13.87
CA THR A 59 -4.76 -5.55 -12.68
C THR A 59 -3.33 -5.18 -12.28
N SER A 60 -2.42 -5.19 -13.24
CA SER A 60 -1.03 -4.84 -12.97
C SER A 60 -0.90 -3.41 -12.46
N LEU A 61 -1.63 -2.49 -13.07
CA LEU A 61 -1.59 -1.09 -12.67
C LEU A 61 -2.08 -0.92 -11.25
N LEU A 62 -3.17 -1.58 -10.89
CA LEU A 62 -3.72 -1.47 -9.55
C LEU A 62 -2.86 -2.14 -8.51
N GLU A 63 -2.26 -3.29 -8.84
CA GLU A 63 -1.34 -3.94 -7.93
C GLU A 63 -0.12 -3.07 -7.66
N ASP A 64 0.42 -2.46 -8.72
CA ASP A 64 1.54 -1.55 -8.60
C ASP A 64 1.19 -0.37 -7.72
N SER A 65 0.01 0.18 -7.92
CA SER A 65 -0.45 1.33 -7.16
C SER A 65 -0.59 0.99 -5.68
N ARG A 66 -1.06 -0.21 -5.38
CA ARG A 66 -1.19 -0.65 -3.99
C ARG A 66 0.18 -0.85 -3.34
N ARG A 67 1.14 -1.39 -4.10
CA ARG A 67 2.51 -1.52 -3.57
C ARG A 67 3.11 -0.16 -3.29
N HIS A 68 2.91 0.81 -4.18
CA HIS A 68 3.37 2.17 -3.96
C HIS A 68 2.74 2.79 -2.72
N ALA A 69 1.45 2.54 -2.52
CA ALA A 69 0.77 3.06 -1.34
C ALA A 69 1.36 2.48 -0.06
N ILE A 70 1.66 1.18 -0.08
CA ILE A 70 2.32 0.54 1.07
C ILE A 70 3.69 1.15 1.32
N ASP A 71 4.48 1.35 0.27
CA ASP A 71 5.82 1.92 0.42
C ASP A 71 5.76 3.31 1.04
N ARG A 72 4.82 4.14 0.60
CA ARG A 72 4.64 5.47 1.17
C ARG A 72 4.19 5.41 2.63
N MET A 73 3.31 4.47 2.93
CA MET A 73 2.86 4.26 4.30
C MET A 73 4.03 3.90 5.20
N ILE A 74 4.91 3.02 4.73
CA ILE A 74 6.09 2.61 5.48
C ILE A 74 7.04 3.78 5.66
N ASP A 75 7.28 4.57 4.61
CA ASP A 75 8.15 5.74 4.72
C ASP A 75 7.64 6.70 5.78
N ASN A 76 6.33 6.95 5.78
CA ASN A 76 5.73 7.82 6.77
C ASN A 76 5.81 7.24 8.18
N ALA A 77 5.65 5.92 8.30
CA ALA A 77 5.81 5.26 9.60
C ALA A 77 7.23 5.41 10.13
N ARG A 78 8.22 5.30 9.25
CA ARG A 78 9.60 5.49 9.66
C ARG A 78 9.85 6.88 10.21
N LEU A 79 9.21 7.88 9.60
CA LEU A 79 9.34 9.25 10.10
C LEU A 79 8.77 9.41 11.50
N LEU A 80 7.82 8.57 11.87
CA LEU A 80 7.28 8.57 13.23
C LEU A 80 8.16 7.79 14.22
N GLY A 81 9.16 7.11 13.72
CA GLY A 81 10.03 6.29 14.55
C GLY A 81 9.60 4.83 14.67
N ALA A 82 8.66 4.41 13.83
CA ALA A 82 8.14 3.05 13.88
C ALA A 82 9.09 2.05 13.23
N ASN A 83 8.96 0.80 13.64
CA ASN A 83 9.65 -0.29 12.96
C ASN A 83 8.68 -1.36 12.45
N ALA A 84 7.36 -1.13 12.58
CA ALA A 84 6.35 -2.06 12.08
C ALA A 84 5.02 -1.34 11.94
N ILE A 85 4.10 -1.96 11.21
CA ILE A 85 2.74 -1.47 11.04
C ILE A 85 1.79 -2.63 11.26
N VAL A 86 0.78 -2.42 12.10
CA VAL A 86 -0.26 -3.42 12.34
C VAL A 86 -1.62 -2.88 11.90
N ALA A 87 -2.58 -3.75 11.77
CA ALA A 87 -3.96 -3.41 11.42
C ALA A 87 -4.05 -2.65 10.09
N MET A 88 -3.23 -3.04 9.14
CA MET A 88 -3.18 -2.37 7.85
C MET A 88 -4.42 -2.67 7.02
N ARG A 89 -4.91 -1.67 6.33
CA ARG A 89 -6.05 -1.77 5.42
C ARG A 89 -5.78 -0.92 4.19
N PHE A 90 -6.50 -1.23 3.15
CA PHE A 90 -6.58 -0.38 1.96
C PHE A 90 -7.96 0.23 1.88
N ASP A 91 -8.00 1.40 1.26
CA ASP A 91 -9.23 2.00 0.82
C ASP A 91 -8.97 2.60 -0.54
N SER A 92 -10.01 2.69 -1.36
CA SER A 92 -9.86 3.30 -2.68
C SER A 92 -11.14 3.99 -3.04
N SER A 93 -11.01 5.06 -3.83
CA SER A 93 -12.16 5.81 -4.27
C SER A 93 -11.87 6.43 -5.62
N GLU A 94 -12.93 6.69 -6.35
CA GLU A 94 -12.82 7.40 -7.61
C GLU A 94 -12.95 8.88 -7.36
N MET A 95 -12.03 9.63 -7.95
CA MET A 95 -12.00 11.08 -7.77
C MET A 95 -12.26 11.74 -9.11
N GLY A 96 -13.54 11.89 -9.43
CA GLY A 96 -13.91 12.44 -10.70
C GLY A 96 -13.65 11.44 -11.82
N GLN A 97 -13.55 11.94 -13.04
CA GLN A 97 -13.42 11.07 -14.19
C GLN A 97 -12.01 10.52 -14.28
N GLN A 98 -11.90 9.19 -14.29
CA GLN A 98 -10.66 8.52 -14.65
C GLN A 98 -9.53 8.66 -13.63
N LEU A 99 -9.84 9.15 -12.45
CA LEU A 99 -8.86 9.20 -11.37
C LEU A 99 -9.28 8.25 -10.28
N THR A 100 -8.30 7.48 -9.79
CA THR A 100 -8.53 6.56 -8.69
C THR A 100 -7.53 6.87 -7.60
N GLU A 101 -8.02 7.03 -6.38
CA GLU A 101 -7.21 7.20 -5.20
C GLU A 101 -7.08 5.85 -4.50
N ILE A 102 -5.89 5.53 -4.09
CA ILE A 102 -5.65 4.32 -3.29
C ILE A 102 -4.86 4.77 -2.06
N VAL A 103 -5.37 4.41 -0.89
CA VAL A 103 -4.69 4.70 0.35
C VAL A 103 -4.44 3.39 1.11
N ALA A 104 -3.21 3.22 1.58
CA ALA A 104 -2.86 2.18 2.53
C ALA A 104 -2.71 2.86 3.87
N TYR A 105 -3.28 2.31 4.93
CA TYR A 105 -3.19 2.92 6.25
C TYR A 105 -3.13 1.84 7.31
N GLY A 106 -2.65 2.22 8.47
CA GLY A 106 -2.52 1.31 9.58
C GLY A 106 -1.97 2.03 10.79
N THR A 107 -1.63 1.26 11.82
CA THR A 107 -1.06 1.80 13.03
C THR A 107 0.44 1.57 13.05
N ALA A 108 1.18 2.65 13.14
CA ALA A 108 2.64 2.59 13.24
C ALA A 108 3.01 2.25 14.68
N VAL A 109 3.91 1.31 14.86
CA VAL A 109 4.27 0.83 16.20
C VAL A 109 5.77 0.60 16.30
N VAL A 110 6.25 0.58 17.53
CA VAL A 110 7.56 0.04 17.85
C VAL A 110 7.33 -1.33 18.45
N ALA A 111 7.85 -2.36 17.81
CA ALA A 111 7.69 -3.74 18.25
C ALA A 111 9.07 -4.35 18.52
N ARG A 112 9.12 -5.24 19.50
CA ARG A 112 10.33 -5.93 19.90
C ARG A 112 10.05 -7.42 20.04
N PRO A 113 11.06 -8.27 19.95
CA PRO A 113 10.84 -9.69 20.18
C PRO A 113 10.21 -9.92 21.55
N ALA A 114 9.27 -10.86 21.59
CA ALA A 114 8.48 -11.08 22.79
C ALA A 114 9.23 -11.80 23.90
N ALA A 115 10.34 -12.42 23.62
CA ALA A 115 11.00 -13.19 24.67
C ALA A 115 12.40 -12.72 24.89
#